data_25620c22aaabe6fb8f7efbde07905ef2
#
_entry.id   25620c22aaabe6fb8f7efbde07905ef2
#
_cell.length_a   1.000
_cell.length_b   1.000
_cell.length_c   1.000
_cell.angle_alpha   90.00
_cell.angle_beta   90.00
_cell.angle_gamma   90.00
#
_symmetry.space_group_name_H-M   'P 1'
#
loop_
_entity.id
_entity.type
_entity.pdbx_description
1 polymer ?
#
loop_
_entity_poly.entity_id
_entity_poly.type
_entity_poly.pdbx_seq_one_letter_code
_entity_poly.pdbx_strand_id
1 'polypeptide(L)'
;MTQSPIQQQTIQLVATQIPKTEKLEEMLTPFALDETLIRHLTKEEDGPFVHFWTLEDIVILGMTDTKVPYLEQGLERLRANGFTPIVRQAGGLAVVSNEGILNISLLFKNKQMPTINEAYEWMQQFIQAAFPEAEALGGIQAFEVADSYCPGDYDLSIQKRKIAGIAQRRLKDVVCVSIYLSVYGDQNRRGIVVRDFYDNALQGEETKWHFPEVNADSMWNISDALGINLTIEDVQVRVLQALTKLGCTLEENETDFIHTPEFQKALERFVKRQ
;
A
#
# COMPACT_ATOMS: atom_id res chain seq x y z
N MET A 1 17.13 -5.30 -18.32
CA MET A 1 16.39 -4.65 -17.21
C MET A 1 16.48 -3.14 -17.45
N THR A 2 15.36 -2.46 -17.53
CA THR A 2 15.33 -0.99 -17.62
C THR A 2 15.82 -0.41 -16.29
N GLN A 3 16.68 0.60 -16.36
CA GLN A 3 17.24 1.25 -15.18
C GLN A 3 16.11 1.92 -14.36
N SER A 4 16.10 1.71 -13.04
CA SER A 4 15.09 2.35 -12.17
C SER A 4 15.20 3.88 -12.24
N PRO A 5 14.09 4.62 -12.34
CA PRO A 5 14.09 6.08 -12.46
C PRO A 5 14.63 6.80 -11.23
N ILE A 6 14.76 6.10 -10.10
CA ILE A 6 15.26 6.68 -8.85
C ILE A 6 16.75 6.40 -8.61
N GLN A 7 17.37 5.57 -9.45
CA GLN A 7 18.78 5.21 -9.29
C GLN A 7 19.68 6.46 -9.35
N GLN A 8 20.61 6.57 -8.40
CA GLN A 8 21.56 7.69 -8.27
C GLN A 8 20.90 9.07 -8.08
N GLN A 9 19.66 9.12 -7.58
CA GLN A 9 18.99 10.37 -7.26
C GLN A 9 19.00 10.65 -5.76
N THR A 10 18.78 11.91 -5.39
CA THR A 10 18.48 12.29 -4.02
C THR A 10 17.00 12.07 -3.75
N ILE A 11 16.71 11.23 -2.77
CA ILE A 11 15.36 10.83 -2.37
C ILE A 11 14.95 11.59 -1.12
N GLN A 12 13.80 12.23 -1.18
CA GLN A 12 13.19 12.92 -0.05
C GLN A 12 12.37 11.94 0.79
N LEU A 13 12.71 11.83 2.07
CA LEU A 13 12.03 10.91 2.99
C LEU A 13 10.89 11.63 3.72
N VAL A 14 9.72 10.98 3.73
CA VAL A 14 8.54 11.44 4.44
C VAL A 14 7.98 10.27 5.24
N ALA A 15 7.49 10.52 6.44
CA ALA A 15 6.86 9.51 7.27
C ALA A 15 5.57 10.01 7.91
N THR A 16 4.56 9.15 7.97
CA THR A 16 3.29 9.42 8.64
C THR A 16 2.88 8.20 9.46
N GLN A 17 2.75 8.38 10.75
CA GLN A 17 2.25 7.35 11.66
C GLN A 17 0.93 7.83 12.26
N ILE A 18 -0.16 7.15 11.93
CA ILE A 18 -1.48 7.47 12.45
C ILE A 18 -1.85 6.38 13.47
N PRO A 19 -1.81 6.72 14.77
CA PRO A 19 -2.28 5.81 15.81
C PRO A 19 -3.78 5.60 15.69
N LYS A 20 -4.31 4.69 16.47
CA LYS A 20 -5.76 4.48 16.54
C LYS A 20 -6.48 5.78 16.82
N THR A 21 -7.39 6.16 15.94
CA THR A 21 -8.13 7.42 16.00
C THR A 21 -9.56 7.22 15.51
N GLU A 22 -10.48 8.08 15.95
CA GLU A 22 -11.86 8.15 15.43
C GLU A 22 -12.03 9.30 14.43
N LYS A 23 -10.97 10.10 14.20
CA LYS A 23 -11.03 11.25 13.30
C LYS A 23 -10.74 10.82 11.87
N LEU A 24 -11.73 10.95 11.03
CA LEU A 24 -11.66 10.60 9.62
C LEU A 24 -10.52 11.31 8.89
N GLU A 25 -10.32 12.59 9.16
CA GLU A 25 -9.27 13.40 8.56
C GLU A 25 -7.87 12.85 8.87
N GLU A 26 -7.65 12.38 10.10
CA GLU A 26 -6.38 11.76 10.49
C GLU A 26 -6.16 10.46 9.72
N MET A 27 -7.18 9.59 9.61
CA MET A 27 -7.11 8.34 8.84
C MET A 27 -6.82 8.57 7.35
N LEU A 28 -7.28 9.68 6.81
CA LEU A 28 -7.11 10.03 5.40
C LEU A 28 -5.82 10.80 5.10
N THR A 29 -5.08 11.22 6.14
CA THR A 29 -3.83 11.99 6.00
C THR A 29 -2.81 11.36 5.06
N PRO A 30 -2.46 10.05 5.14
CA PRO A 30 -1.46 9.47 4.24
C PRO A 30 -1.85 9.57 2.76
N PHE A 31 -3.12 9.38 2.45
CA PHE A 31 -3.64 9.45 1.08
C PHE A 31 -3.65 10.89 0.54
N ALA A 32 -4.03 11.85 1.40
CA ALA A 32 -4.02 13.27 1.06
C ALA A 32 -2.57 13.77 0.86
N LEU A 33 -1.63 13.24 1.63
CA LEU A 33 -0.21 13.55 1.51
C LEU A 33 0.36 12.99 0.20
N ASP A 34 0.13 11.72 -0.14
CA ASP A 34 0.54 11.16 -1.44
C ASP A 34 -0.02 11.96 -2.62
N GLU A 35 -1.30 12.37 -2.56
CA GLU A 35 -1.91 13.23 -3.60
C GLU A 35 -1.23 14.60 -3.68
N THR A 36 -0.82 15.15 -2.54
CA THR A 36 -0.13 16.46 -2.47
C THR A 36 1.26 16.34 -3.07
N LEU A 37 2.02 15.30 -2.71
CA LEU A 37 3.35 15.03 -3.25
C LEU A 37 3.32 14.79 -4.77
N ILE A 38 2.34 14.00 -5.26
CA ILE A 38 2.15 13.82 -6.71
C ILE A 38 1.96 15.17 -7.40
N ARG A 39 1.09 16.05 -6.84
CA ARG A 39 0.81 17.36 -7.43
C ARG A 39 2.00 18.30 -7.33
N HIS A 40 2.75 18.22 -6.25
CA HIS A 40 4.00 18.97 -6.07
C HIS A 40 4.99 18.60 -7.19
N LEU A 41 5.28 17.32 -7.37
CA LEU A 41 6.18 16.84 -8.41
C LEU A 41 5.73 17.21 -9.84
N THR A 42 4.44 17.43 -10.11
CA THR A 42 4.01 17.91 -11.43
C THR A 42 4.41 19.35 -11.72
N LYS A 43 4.77 20.12 -10.71
CA LYS A 43 5.10 21.55 -10.81
C LYS A 43 6.59 21.81 -10.60
N GLU A 44 7.20 21.08 -9.69
CA GLU A 44 8.56 21.28 -9.23
C GLU A 44 9.50 20.17 -9.77
N GLU A 45 10.77 20.47 -9.89
CA GLU A 45 11.84 19.51 -10.28
C GLU A 45 12.51 18.89 -9.04
N ASP A 46 11.78 18.78 -7.94
CA ASP A 46 12.25 18.09 -6.75
C ASP A 46 12.50 16.62 -7.03
N GLY A 47 13.37 15.99 -6.24
CA GLY A 47 13.70 14.58 -6.35
C GLY A 47 12.53 13.67 -6.02
N PRO A 48 12.69 12.36 -6.22
CA PRO A 48 11.70 11.37 -5.82
C PRO A 48 11.41 11.45 -4.32
N PHE A 49 10.20 11.04 -3.93
CA PHE A 49 9.82 10.88 -2.53
C PHE A 49 9.65 9.40 -2.19
N VAL A 50 10.03 9.03 -0.97
CA VAL A 50 9.60 7.80 -0.32
C VAL A 50 8.79 8.19 0.91
N HIS A 51 7.52 7.80 0.92
CA HIS A 51 6.63 8.04 2.04
C HIS A 51 6.32 6.71 2.73
N PHE A 52 6.77 6.57 3.98
CA PHE A 52 6.42 5.46 4.87
C PHE A 52 5.20 5.84 5.70
N TRP A 53 4.21 4.96 5.75
CA TRP A 53 3.04 5.25 6.56
C TRP A 53 2.38 4.01 7.16
N THR A 54 1.78 4.21 8.33
CA THR A 54 1.03 3.21 9.06
C THR A 54 -0.33 3.75 9.49
N LEU A 55 -1.32 2.86 9.56
CA LEU A 55 -2.65 3.12 10.11
C LEU A 55 -3.01 2.00 11.07
N GLU A 56 -3.75 2.28 12.13
CA GLU A 56 -4.20 1.28 13.08
C GLU A 56 -5.69 0.98 12.96
N ASP A 57 -6.02 -0.31 12.89
CA ASP A 57 -7.38 -0.87 12.85
C ASP A 57 -8.27 -0.29 11.73
N ILE A 58 -7.72 -0.14 10.54
CA ILE A 58 -8.40 0.37 9.35
C ILE A 58 -8.56 -0.73 8.30
N VAL A 59 -9.75 -0.81 7.68
CA VAL A 59 -9.92 -1.50 6.39
C VAL A 59 -10.05 -0.46 5.29
N ILE A 60 -9.09 -0.47 4.37
CA ILE A 60 -9.02 0.45 3.23
C ILE A 60 -9.74 -0.20 2.07
N LEU A 61 -10.96 0.26 1.77
CA LEU A 61 -11.78 -0.20 0.66
C LEU A 61 -11.34 0.45 -0.65
N GLY A 62 -11.41 -0.30 -1.74
CA GLY A 62 -11.32 0.25 -3.09
C GLY A 62 -12.67 0.80 -3.59
N MET A 63 -12.64 1.53 -4.71
CA MET A 63 -13.87 2.07 -5.31
C MET A 63 -14.83 0.96 -5.78
N THR A 64 -14.33 -0.23 -6.09
CA THR A 64 -15.16 -1.37 -6.49
C THR A 64 -15.92 -1.96 -5.30
N ASP A 65 -15.34 -1.93 -4.11
CA ASP A 65 -15.98 -2.46 -2.89
C ASP A 65 -17.27 -1.70 -2.54
N THR A 66 -17.39 -0.43 -2.96
CA THR A 66 -18.63 0.34 -2.76
C THR A 66 -19.78 -0.07 -3.70
N LYS A 67 -19.56 -1.07 -4.56
CA LYS A 67 -20.55 -1.57 -5.55
C LYS A 67 -21.18 -2.91 -5.15
N VAL A 68 -20.82 -3.42 -3.98
CA VAL A 68 -21.45 -4.63 -3.43
C VAL A 68 -22.94 -4.35 -3.10
N PRO A 69 -23.84 -5.34 -3.23
CA PRO A 69 -25.27 -5.12 -3.07
C PRO A 69 -25.68 -4.73 -1.63
N TYR A 70 -25.01 -5.26 -0.62
CA TYR A 70 -25.32 -5.02 0.80
C TYR A 70 -24.15 -4.32 1.50
N LEU A 71 -23.72 -3.17 0.97
CA LEU A 71 -22.54 -2.44 1.47
C LEU A 71 -22.62 -2.17 2.97
N GLU A 72 -23.75 -1.65 3.47
CA GLU A 72 -23.85 -1.27 4.87
C GLU A 72 -23.70 -2.47 5.81
N GLN A 73 -24.23 -3.65 5.47
CA GLN A 73 -24.06 -4.88 6.25
C GLN A 73 -22.58 -5.29 6.30
N GLY A 74 -21.86 -5.15 5.17
CA GLY A 74 -20.42 -5.37 5.14
C GLY A 74 -19.66 -4.38 6.02
N LEU A 75 -19.99 -3.08 5.95
CA LEU A 75 -19.36 -2.04 6.78
C LEU A 75 -19.64 -2.24 8.28
N GLU A 76 -20.87 -2.60 8.65
CA GLU A 76 -21.23 -2.96 10.04
C GLU A 76 -20.42 -4.16 10.52
N ARG A 77 -20.19 -5.16 9.65
CA ARG A 77 -19.36 -6.31 10.00
C ARG A 77 -17.91 -5.93 10.26
N LEU A 78 -17.32 -5.02 9.47
CA LEU A 78 -15.98 -4.48 9.73
C LEU A 78 -15.92 -3.78 11.09
N ARG A 79 -16.88 -2.90 11.38
CA ARG A 79 -16.96 -2.18 12.68
C ARG A 79 -17.12 -3.16 13.85
N ALA A 80 -17.94 -4.20 13.71
CA ALA A 80 -18.12 -5.24 14.72
C ALA A 80 -16.82 -6.06 14.95
N ASN A 81 -15.97 -6.19 13.94
CA ASN A 81 -14.64 -6.80 14.05
C ASN A 81 -13.56 -5.84 14.60
N GLY A 82 -13.93 -4.61 14.94
CA GLY A 82 -13.04 -3.60 15.53
C GLY A 82 -12.27 -2.75 14.52
N PHE A 83 -12.66 -2.77 13.24
CA PHE A 83 -12.00 -1.99 12.18
C PHE A 83 -12.87 -0.83 11.70
N THR A 84 -12.25 0.29 11.42
CA THR A 84 -12.90 1.42 10.76
C THR A 84 -12.72 1.33 9.25
N PRO A 85 -13.80 1.24 8.45
CA PRO A 85 -13.69 1.27 7.00
C PRO A 85 -13.48 2.68 6.49
N ILE A 86 -12.55 2.84 5.52
CA ILE A 86 -12.37 4.05 4.72
C ILE A 86 -12.25 3.69 3.24
N VAL A 87 -12.62 4.60 2.35
CA VAL A 87 -12.55 4.38 0.89
C VAL A 87 -11.39 5.16 0.27
N ARG A 88 -10.44 4.45 -0.37
CA ARG A 88 -9.35 5.10 -1.12
C ARG A 88 -9.78 5.49 -2.53
N GLN A 89 -9.10 6.49 -3.11
CA GLN A 89 -9.29 6.91 -4.51
C GLN A 89 -8.33 6.18 -5.48
N ALA A 90 -8.15 4.89 -5.30
CA ALA A 90 -7.32 4.06 -6.16
C ALA A 90 -8.07 2.78 -6.54
N GLY A 91 -7.60 2.11 -7.56
CA GLY A 91 -8.08 0.78 -7.93
C GLY A 91 -7.75 -0.28 -6.88
N GLY A 92 -8.14 -1.52 -7.17
CA GLY A 92 -8.04 -2.66 -6.25
C GLY A 92 -9.22 -2.76 -5.31
N LEU A 93 -9.12 -3.66 -4.35
CA LEU A 93 -10.15 -4.08 -3.41
C LEU A 93 -9.71 -3.84 -1.95
N ALA A 94 -10.49 -4.32 -1.00
CA ALA A 94 -10.25 -4.17 0.43
C ALA A 94 -8.88 -4.69 0.86
N VAL A 95 -8.16 -3.91 1.65
CA VAL A 95 -6.93 -4.31 2.35
C VAL A 95 -7.01 -3.89 3.82
N VAL A 96 -6.37 -4.65 4.70
CA VAL A 96 -6.29 -4.31 6.12
C VAL A 96 -5.01 -3.52 6.37
N SER A 97 -5.10 -2.45 7.15
CA SER A 97 -3.97 -1.73 7.72
C SER A 97 -4.16 -1.67 9.24
N ASN A 98 -3.30 -2.35 9.95
CA ASN A 98 -3.26 -2.37 11.41
C ASN A 98 -1.82 -2.59 11.88
N GLU A 99 -1.62 -2.84 13.18
CA GLU A 99 -0.30 -3.15 13.73
C GLU A 99 0.43 -4.21 12.87
N GLY A 100 1.68 -3.92 12.49
CA GLY A 100 2.50 -4.80 11.67
C GLY A 100 2.30 -4.70 10.15
N ILE A 101 1.48 -3.76 9.68
CA ILE A 101 1.41 -3.40 8.26
C ILE A 101 2.19 -2.11 8.00
N LEU A 102 3.15 -2.19 7.09
CA LEU A 102 3.86 -1.02 6.57
C LEU A 102 3.38 -0.70 5.17
N ASN A 103 2.96 0.55 4.96
CA ASN A 103 2.70 1.05 3.62
C ASN A 103 3.88 1.93 3.18
N ILE A 104 4.26 1.79 1.90
CA ILE A 104 5.36 2.55 1.30
C ILE A 104 4.86 3.10 -0.03
N SER A 105 4.94 4.40 -0.20
CA SER A 105 4.67 5.06 -1.47
C SER A 105 5.98 5.59 -2.05
N LEU A 106 6.32 5.16 -3.27
CA LEU A 106 7.45 5.65 -4.05
C LEU A 106 6.92 6.58 -5.13
N LEU A 107 7.25 7.87 -5.04
CA LEU A 107 6.76 8.88 -5.96
C LEU A 107 7.94 9.44 -6.76
N PHE A 108 7.81 9.47 -8.07
CA PHE A 108 8.87 9.98 -8.96
C PHE A 108 8.29 10.59 -10.23
N LYS A 109 9.04 11.55 -10.78
CA LYS A 109 8.77 12.17 -12.07
C LYS A 109 9.58 11.44 -13.14
N ASN A 110 8.93 11.05 -14.23
CA ASN A 110 9.61 10.43 -15.36
C ASN A 110 8.95 10.85 -16.67
N LYS A 111 9.64 11.72 -17.41
CA LYS A 111 9.14 12.26 -18.69
C LYS A 111 8.92 11.18 -19.75
N GLN A 112 9.62 10.04 -19.68
CA GLN A 112 9.46 8.91 -20.60
C GLN A 112 8.32 7.98 -20.19
N MET A 113 7.70 8.21 -19.05
CA MET A 113 6.57 7.45 -18.47
C MET A 113 6.73 5.94 -18.66
N PRO A 114 7.20 5.22 -17.63
CA PRO A 114 7.29 3.76 -17.69
C PRO A 114 5.92 3.16 -17.96
N THR A 115 5.87 1.97 -18.50
CA THR A 115 4.64 1.18 -18.53
C THR A 115 4.16 0.90 -17.11
N ILE A 116 2.92 0.46 -16.98
CA ILE A 116 2.37 0.03 -15.68
C ILE A 116 3.22 -1.09 -15.08
N ASN A 117 3.58 -2.07 -15.91
CA ASN A 117 4.34 -3.23 -15.48
C ASN A 117 5.76 -2.86 -15.05
N GLU A 118 6.48 -2.03 -15.83
CA GLU A 118 7.82 -1.57 -15.45
C GLU A 118 7.84 -0.90 -14.08
N ALA A 119 6.85 -0.07 -13.76
CA ALA A 119 6.77 0.58 -12.46
C ALA A 119 6.53 -0.42 -11.31
N TYR A 120 5.75 -1.47 -11.56
CA TYR A 120 5.56 -2.56 -10.61
C TYR A 120 6.81 -3.43 -10.45
N GLU A 121 7.50 -3.74 -11.54
CA GLU A 121 8.76 -4.49 -11.53
C GLU A 121 9.85 -3.77 -10.73
N TRP A 122 9.92 -2.44 -10.81
CA TRP A 122 10.85 -1.67 -9.99
C TRP A 122 10.52 -1.77 -8.50
N MET A 123 9.24 -1.69 -8.12
CA MET A 123 8.85 -1.89 -6.72
C MET A 123 9.17 -3.32 -6.25
N GLN A 124 8.92 -4.35 -7.07
CA GLN A 124 9.31 -5.73 -6.78
C GLN A 124 10.82 -5.85 -6.54
N GLN A 125 11.65 -5.35 -7.48
CA GLN A 125 13.11 -5.39 -7.37
C GLN A 125 13.61 -4.66 -6.12
N PHE A 126 12.97 -3.56 -5.77
CA PHE A 126 13.25 -2.78 -4.59
C PHE A 126 12.98 -3.58 -3.30
N ILE A 127 11.85 -4.26 -3.22
CA ILE A 127 11.54 -5.13 -2.07
C ILE A 127 12.45 -6.36 -2.06
N GLN A 128 12.76 -6.97 -3.19
CA GLN A 128 13.75 -8.06 -3.28
C GLN A 128 15.13 -7.63 -2.73
N ALA A 129 15.59 -6.42 -3.07
CA ALA A 129 16.86 -5.88 -2.58
C ALA A 129 16.87 -5.61 -1.07
N ALA A 130 15.69 -5.31 -0.48
CA ALA A 130 15.54 -5.12 0.96
C ALA A 130 15.53 -6.44 1.75
N PHE A 131 15.19 -7.56 1.09
CA PHE A 131 15.06 -8.88 1.71
C PHE A 131 15.80 -9.98 0.93
N PRO A 132 17.14 -9.89 0.82
CA PRO A 132 17.93 -10.86 0.07
C PRO A 132 17.85 -12.29 0.67
N GLU A 133 17.48 -12.43 1.93
CA GLU A 133 17.29 -13.73 2.60
C GLU A 133 16.17 -14.55 1.94
N ALA A 134 15.21 -13.92 1.30
CA ALA A 134 14.13 -14.59 0.61
C ALA A 134 14.62 -15.49 -0.55
N GLU A 135 15.80 -15.24 -1.11
CA GLU A 135 16.40 -16.07 -2.16
C GLU A 135 16.54 -17.55 -1.74
N ALA A 136 16.85 -17.79 -0.46
CA ALA A 136 16.92 -19.15 0.09
C ALA A 136 15.57 -19.89 0.09
N LEU A 137 14.45 -19.16 -0.07
CA LEU A 137 13.09 -19.66 -0.11
C LEU A 137 12.51 -19.67 -1.54
N GLY A 138 13.31 -19.39 -2.56
CA GLY A 138 12.91 -19.26 -3.97
C GLY A 138 12.61 -17.83 -4.40
N GLY A 139 13.00 -16.84 -3.59
CA GLY A 139 12.87 -15.40 -3.86
C GLY A 139 11.46 -14.84 -3.64
N ILE A 140 11.36 -13.52 -3.69
CA ILE A 140 10.07 -12.82 -3.74
C ILE A 140 9.59 -12.80 -5.19
N GLN A 141 8.47 -13.45 -5.46
CA GLN A 141 7.87 -13.56 -6.80
C GLN A 141 6.66 -12.65 -6.93
N ALA A 142 6.35 -12.20 -8.16
CA ALA A 142 5.14 -11.44 -8.47
C ALA A 142 4.20 -12.28 -9.34
N PHE A 143 2.99 -12.53 -8.87
CA PHE A 143 1.89 -13.17 -9.59
C PHE A 143 0.60 -13.01 -8.79
N GLU A 144 -0.55 -13.14 -9.44
CA GLU A 144 -1.85 -13.07 -8.79
C GLU A 144 -2.05 -14.22 -7.80
N VAL A 145 -2.37 -13.90 -6.54
CA VAL A 145 -2.85 -14.84 -5.53
C VAL A 145 -4.36 -14.66 -5.42
N ALA A 146 -5.09 -15.32 -6.31
CA ALA A 146 -6.51 -15.07 -6.59
C ALA A 146 -7.44 -15.19 -5.38
N ASP A 147 -7.10 -16.06 -4.41
CA ASP A 147 -7.83 -16.27 -3.15
C ASP A 147 -7.29 -15.42 -1.98
N SER A 148 -6.39 -14.45 -2.25
CA SER A 148 -6.01 -13.44 -1.26
C SER A 148 -7.01 -12.27 -1.25
N TYR A 149 -7.00 -11.44 -0.21
CA TYR A 149 -7.72 -10.16 -0.34
C TYR A 149 -6.98 -9.21 -1.30
N CYS A 150 -7.73 -8.42 -2.06
CA CYS A 150 -7.23 -7.52 -3.10
C CYS A 150 -6.21 -8.19 -4.04
N PRO A 151 -6.60 -9.29 -4.75
CA PRO A 151 -5.69 -9.96 -5.67
C PRO A 151 -5.30 -9.04 -6.83
N GLY A 152 -4.08 -9.22 -7.35
CA GLY A 152 -3.56 -8.48 -8.49
C GLY A 152 -2.34 -9.17 -9.10
N ASP A 153 -2.08 -8.91 -10.39
CA ASP A 153 -1.00 -9.54 -11.18
C ASP A 153 0.40 -9.37 -10.56
N TYR A 154 0.57 -8.35 -9.72
CA TYR A 154 1.83 -8.03 -9.02
C TYR A 154 1.73 -8.20 -7.51
N ASP A 155 0.97 -9.20 -7.03
CA ASP A 155 1.06 -9.60 -5.63
C ASP A 155 2.45 -10.16 -5.35
N LEU A 156 3.16 -9.58 -4.38
CA LEU A 156 4.46 -10.12 -3.98
C LEU A 156 4.25 -11.29 -3.03
N SER A 157 4.94 -12.39 -3.30
CA SER A 157 4.73 -13.68 -2.64
C SER A 157 6.05 -14.38 -2.34
N ILE A 158 6.09 -15.10 -1.22
CA ILE A 158 7.13 -16.07 -0.87
C ILE A 158 6.46 -17.42 -0.76
N GLN A 159 6.99 -18.47 -1.42
CA GLN A 159 6.42 -19.82 -1.44
C GLN A 159 4.92 -19.83 -1.76
N LYS A 160 4.51 -19.00 -2.74
CA LYS A 160 3.12 -18.83 -3.22
C LYS A 160 2.14 -18.20 -2.22
N ARG A 161 2.60 -17.69 -1.09
CA ARG A 161 1.76 -16.96 -0.13
C ARG A 161 2.05 -15.46 -0.24
N LYS A 162 1.01 -14.67 -0.40
CA LYS A 162 1.12 -13.23 -0.56
C LYS A 162 1.61 -12.56 0.70
N ILE A 163 2.66 -11.75 0.56
CA ILE A 163 3.23 -10.90 1.62
C ILE A 163 2.94 -9.42 1.41
N ALA A 164 2.62 -9.02 0.18
CA ALA A 164 2.38 -7.62 -0.18
C ALA A 164 1.48 -7.49 -1.41
N GLY A 165 0.80 -6.36 -1.54
CA GLY A 165 0.07 -5.96 -2.74
C GLY A 165 0.54 -4.59 -3.22
N ILE A 166 0.62 -4.39 -4.54
CA ILE A 166 1.12 -3.18 -5.16
C ILE A 166 0.00 -2.50 -5.94
N ALA A 167 -0.08 -1.19 -5.82
CA ALA A 167 -0.97 -0.35 -6.63
C ALA A 167 -0.20 0.84 -7.18
N GLN A 168 -0.72 1.49 -8.24
CA GLN A 168 -0.11 2.72 -8.72
C GLN A 168 -1.15 3.77 -9.08
N ARG A 169 -0.75 5.02 -8.96
CA ARG A 169 -1.46 6.19 -9.41
C ARG A 169 -0.56 7.03 -10.31
N ARG A 170 -1.15 7.58 -11.36
CA ARG A 170 -0.42 8.39 -12.36
C ARG A 170 -1.11 9.73 -12.53
N LEU A 171 -0.31 10.78 -12.60
CA LEU A 171 -0.77 12.13 -12.91
C LEU A 171 0.28 12.83 -13.77
N LYS A 172 -0.04 13.13 -15.03
CA LYS A 172 0.89 13.67 -16.02
C LYS A 172 2.14 12.77 -16.13
N ASP A 173 3.32 13.33 -15.87
CA ASP A 173 4.64 12.68 -15.89
C ASP A 173 5.09 12.14 -14.51
N VAL A 174 4.18 12.13 -13.52
CA VAL A 174 4.45 11.63 -12.16
C VAL A 174 3.78 10.27 -11.96
N VAL A 175 4.52 9.35 -11.38
CA VAL A 175 4.06 8.03 -10.96
C VAL A 175 4.22 7.90 -9.45
N CYS A 176 3.19 7.41 -8.78
CA CYS A 176 3.22 6.95 -7.40
C CYS A 176 2.96 5.44 -7.42
N VAL A 177 3.93 4.65 -6.99
CA VAL A 177 3.77 3.21 -6.77
C VAL A 177 3.68 2.98 -5.28
N SER A 178 2.56 2.44 -4.82
CA SER A 178 2.30 2.18 -3.41
C SER A 178 2.24 0.68 -3.16
N ILE A 179 2.84 0.24 -2.08
CA ILE A 179 2.80 -1.14 -1.61
C ILE A 179 2.29 -1.17 -0.17
N TYR A 180 1.37 -2.09 0.14
CA TYR A 180 1.22 -2.53 1.51
C TYR A 180 2.08 -3.77 1.72
N LEU A 181 2.83 -3.84 2.80
CA LEU A 181 3.69 -4.97 3.17
C LEU A 181 3.26 -5.50 4.54
N SER A 182 2.91 -6.79 4.58
CA SER A 182 2.59 -7.49 5.81
C SER A 182 3.88 -7.90 6.52
N VAL A 183 4.26 -7.17 7.57
CA VAL A 183 5.52 -7.38 8.28
C VAL A 183 5.35 -8.43 9.38
N TYR A 184 4.43 -8.22 10.30
CA TYR A 184 4.12 -9.12 11.42
C TYR A 184 2.64 -9.02 11.84
N GLY A 185 2.26 -9.72 12.89
CA GLY A 185 0.90 -9.69 13.44
C GLY A 185 0.01 -10.83 12.93
N ASP A 186 -1.28 -10.77 13.22
CA ASP A 186 -2.23 -11.83 12.90
C ASP A 186 -2.77 -11.73 11.47
N GLN A 187 -2.00 -12.25 10.50
CA GLN A 187 -2.39 -12.24 9.08
C GLN A 187 -3.63 -13.11 8.82
N ASN A 188 -3.83 -14.16 9.59
CA ASN A 188 -5.03 -15.00 9.47
C ASN A 188 -6.28 -14.19 9.83
N ARG A 189 -6.26 -13.47 10.96
CA ARG A 189 -7.35 -12.58 11.35
C ARG A 189 -7.64 -11.52 10.29
N ARG A 190 -6.62 -10.91 9.68
CA ARG A 190 -6.81 -9.93 8.59
C ARG A 190 -7.59 -10.55 7.42
N GLY A 191 -7.22 -11.76 7.00
CA GLY A 191 -7.92 -12.49 5.96
C GLY A 191 -9.37 -12.79 6.32
N ILE A 192 -9.63 -13.23 7.55
CA ILE A 192 -10.98 -13.49 8.07
C ILE A 192 -11.83 -12.22 8.06
N VAL A 193 -11.30 -11.08 8.50
CA VAL A 193 -12.02 -9.81 8.53
C VAL A 193 -12.49 -9.38 7.14
N VAL A 194 -11.63 -9.52 6.12
CA VAL A 194 -11.99 -9.16 4.74
C VAL A 194 -12.97 -10.18 4.14
N ARG A 195 -12.80 -11.48 4.43
CA ARG A 195 -13.79 -12.51 4.05
C ARG A 195 -15.16 -12.20 4.64
N ASP A 196 -15.22 -11.93 5.95
CA ASP A 196 -16.47 -11.60 6.63
C ASP A 196 -17.15 -10.36 6.03
N PHE A 197 -16.36 -9.37 5.60
CA PHE A 197 -16.89 -8.21 4.88
C PHE A 197 -17.60 -8.64 3.60
N TYR A 198 -16.93 -9.41 2.72
CA TYR A 198 -17.53 -9.84 1.46
C TYR A 198 -18.72 -10.79 1.67
N ASP A 199 -18.65 -11.71 2.61
CA ASP A 199 -19.76 -12.63 2.93
C ASP A 199 -21.03 -11.85 3.32
N ASN A 200 -20.89 -10.79 4.12
CA ASN A 200 -22.02 -9.95 4.54
C ASN A 200 -22.45 -8.93 3.48
N ALA A 201 -21.50 -8.46 2.66
CA ALA A 201 -21.78 -7.47 1.63
C ALA A 201 -22.30 -8.06 0.32
N LEU A 202 -22.05 -9.34 0.05
CA LEU A 202 -22.53 -10.05 -1.15
C LEU A 202 -23.74 -10.94 -0.85
N GLN A 203 -23.78 -11.62 0.29
CA GLN A 203 -24.83 -12.56 0.69
C GLN A 203 -25.16 -13.61 -0.39
N GLY A 204 -24.13 -14.01 -1.16
CA GLY A 204 -24.26 -14.98 -2.24
C GLY A 204 -24.87 -14.41 -3.53
N GLU A 205 -25.12 -13.13 -3.63
CA GLU A 205 -25.61 -12.53 -4.87
C GLU A 205 -24.48 -12.38 -5.91
N GLU A 206 -24.78 -12.75 -7.14
CA GLU A 206 -23.91 -12.50 -8.28
C GLU A 206 -23.89 -10.99 -8.64
N THR A 207 -22.72 -10.48 -8.91
CA THR A 207 -22.53 -9.08 -9.33
C THR A 207 -21.78 -9.04 -10.67
N LYS A 208 -21.83 -7.89 -11.35
CA LYS A 208 -20.99 -7.68 -12.54
C LYS A 208 -19.50 -7.44 -12.20
N TRP A 209 -19.18 -7.26 -10.92
CA TRP A 209 -17.83 -7.09 -10.41
C TRP A 209 -17.36 -8.40 -9.81
N HIS A 210 -16.08 -8.67 -9.93
CA HIS A 210 -15.46 -9.85 -9.34
C HIS A 210 -14.88 -9.50 -7.97
N PHE A 211 -15.28 -10.25 -6.94
CA PHE A 211 -14.74 -10.13 -5.58
C PHE A 211 -14.09 -11.47 -5.19
N PRO A 212 -12.98 -11.45 -4.41
CA PRO A 212 -12.28 -12.68 -4.05
C PRO A 212 -13.03 -13.50 -2.99
N GLU A 213 -12.96 -14.82 -3.13
CA GLU A 213 -13.25 -15.74 -2.04
C GLU A 213 -12.02 -15.85 -1.15
N VAL A 214 -11.96 -15.01 -0.10
CA VAL A 214 -10.72 -14.82 0.66
C VAL A 214 -10.37 -16.05 1.50
N ASN A 215 -9.24 -16.67 1.18
CA ASN A 215 -8.58 -17.70 1.97
C ASN A 215 -7.45 -17.06 2.80
N ALA A 216 -7.59 -17.02 4.12
CA ALA A 216 -6.59 -16.40 4.99
C ALA A 216 -5.21 -17.08 4.89
N ASP A 217 -5.15 -18.38 4.58
CA ASP A 217 -3.91 -19.15 4.48
C ASP A 217 -3.09 -18.85 3.21
N SER A 218 -3.67 -18.18 2.22
CA SER A 218 -2.97 -17.77 1.01
C SER A 218 -2.07 -16.54 1.21
N MET A 219 -2.09 -15.97 2.41
CA MET A 219 -1.33 -14.76 2.77
C MET A 219 -0.38 -15.03 3.93
N TRP A 220 0.67 -14.21 4.02
CA TRP A 220 1.72 -14.38 5.02
C TRP A 220 2.32 -13.05 5.47
N ASN A 221 2.94 -13.02 6.66
CA ASN A 221 3.83 -11.93 7.05
C ASN A 221 5.25 -12.24 6.56
N ILE A 222 6.02 -11.22 6.21
CA ILE A 222 7.40 -11.42 5.78
C ILE A 222 8.27 -11.91 6.93
N SER A 223 8.03 -11.49 8.18
CA SER A 223 8.70 -12.01 9.37
C SER A 223 8.55 -13.53 9.49
N ASP A 224 7.31 -14.02 9.36
CA ASP A 224 7.00 -15.45 9.46
C ASP A 224 7.61 -16.22 8.29
N ALA A 225 7.53 -15.66 7.08
CA ALA A 225 8.10 -16.28 5.88
C ALA A 225 9.60 -16.47 5.97
N LEU A 226 10.32 -15.49 6.53
CA LEU A 226 11.78 -15.53 6.68
C LEU A 226 12.23 -16.20 7.97
N GLY A 227 11.33 -16.44 8.93
CA GLY A 227 11.68 -16.98 10.25
C GLY A 227 12.51 -16.02 11.11
N ILE A 228 12.36 -14.71 10.91
CA ILE A 228 13.05 -13.65 11.65
C ILE A 228 12.07 -12.66 12.24
N ASN A 229 12.36 -12.17 13.44
CA ASN A 229 11.55 -11.10 14.04
C ASN A 229 11.91 -9.76 13.38
N LEU A 230 10.93 -9.12 12.75
CA LEU A 230 11.09 -7.80 12.15
C LEU A 230 10.07 -6.85 12.77
N THR A 231 10.50 -5.65 13.12
CA THR A 231 9.63 -4.51 13.41
C THR A 231 9.38 -3.70 12.14
N ILE A 232 8.46 -2.74 12.22
CA ILE A 232 8.25 -1.77 11.13
C ILE A 232 9.53 -0.98 10.86
N GLU A 233 10.22 -0.54 11.92
CA GLU A 233 11.47 0.21 11.86
C GLU A 233 12.59 -0.61 11.20
N ASP A 234 12.70 -1.92 11.52
CA ASP A 234 13.68 -2.80 10.87
C ASP A 234 13.45 -2.86 9.35
N VAL A 235 12.18 -2.94 8.93
CA VAL A 235 11.83 -2.96 7.50
C VAL A 235 12.13 -1.61 6.85
N GLN A 236 11.81 -0.49 7.49
CA GLN A 236 12.16 0.84 6.98
C GLN A 236 13.68 0.97 6.79
N VAL A 237 14.49 0.55 7.77
CA VAL A 237 15.96 0.56 7.66
C VAL A 237 16.44 -0.30 6.49
N ARG A 238 15.89 -1.50 6.28
CA ARG A 238 16.25 -2.38 5.15
C ARG A 238 15.91 -1.74 3.80
N VAL A 239 14.76 -1.11 3.71
CA VAL A 239 14.30 -0.37 2.53
C VAL A 239 15.24 0.80 2.22
N LEU A 240 15.62 1.60 3.23
CA LEU A 240 16.58 2.70 3.07
C LEU A 240 17.97 2.19 2.65
N GLN A 241 18.43 1.07 3.22
CA GLN A 241 19.68 0.42 2.80
C GLN A 241 19.63 -0.06 1.34
N ALA A 242 18.48 -0.59 0.89
CA ALA A 242 18.31 -1.00 -0.51
C ALA A 242 18.42 0.22 -1.45
N LEU A 243 17.82 1.35 -1.11
CA LEU A 243 17.95 2.62 -1.87
C LEU A 243 19.41 3.09 -1.92
N THR A 244 20.11 3.06 -0.77
CA THR A 244 21.53 3.45 -0.72
C THR A 244 22.39 2.53 -1.61
N LYS A 245 22.12 1.23 -1.65
CA LYS A 245 22.81 0.28 -2.55
C LYS A 245 22.55 0.56 -4.04
N LEU A 246 21.42 1.16 -4.37
CA LEU A 246 21.12 1.67 -5.72
C LEU A 246 21.83 2.99 -6.04
N GLY A 247 22.66 3.50 -5.13
CA GLY A 247 23.40 4.74 -5.28
C GLY A 247 22.59 6.01 -4.96
N CYS A 248 21.41 5.86 -4.35
CA CYS A 248 20.59 7.00 -3.95
C CYS A 248 21.21 7.72 -2.74
N THR A 249 21.10 9.05 -2.72
CA THR A 249 21.27 9.86 -1.52
C THR A 249 19.92 9.99 -0.82
N LEU A 250 19.89 9.93 0.51
CA LEU A 250 18.67 10.02 1.30
C LEU A 250 18.68 11.32 2.10
N GLU A 251 17.60 12.08 2.04
CA GLU A 251 17.44 13.34 2.78
C GLU A 251 16.06 13.36 3.45
N GLU A 252 16.01 13.75 4.73
CA GLU A 252 14.75 14.04 5.39
C GLU A 252 14.10 15.26 4.73
N ASN A 253 12.82 15.15 4.40
CA ASN A 253 12.11 16.27 3.82
C ASN A 253 11.69 17.26 4.93
N GLU A 254 12.16 18.50 4.83
CA GLU A 254 11.85 19.56 5.79
C GLU A 254 10.54 20.31 5.49
N THR A 255 9.94 20.07 4.32
CA THR A 255 8.71 20.76 3.91
C THR A 255 7.51 20.21 4.67
N ASP A 256 6.82 21.07 5.38
CA ASP A 256 5.57 20.73 6.08
C ASP A 256 4.39 20.71 5.10
N PHE A 257 4.29 19.64 4.34
CA PHE A 257 3.22 19.47 3.33
C PHE A 257 1.82 19.42 3.92
N ILE A 258 1.65 18.90 5.15
CA ILE A 258 0.33 18.71 5.77
C ILE A 258 -0.35 20.03 6.15
N HIS A 259 0.41 21.11 6.28
CA HIS A 259 -0.13 22.46 6.54
C HIS A 259 -0.26 23.33 5.28
N THR A 260 -0.07 22.73 4.09
CA THR A 260 -0.25 23.47 2.82
C THR A 260 -1.72 23.54 2.39
N PRO A 261 -2.11 24.61 1.65
CA PRO A 261 -3.45 24.69 1.04
C PRO A 261 -3.75 23.53 0.07
N GLU A 262 -2.72 23.00 -0.61
CA GLU A 262 -2.82 21.85 -1.50
C GLU A 262 -3.24 20.60 -0.75
N PHE A 263 -2.64 20.36 0.42
CA PHE A 263 -3.00 19.24 1.29
C PHE A 263 -4.45 19.37 1.79
N GLN A 264 -4.86 20.53 2.27
CA GLN A 264 -6.22 20.76 2.74
C GLN A 264 -7.25 20.48 1.64
N LYS A 265 -6.99 20.93 0.40
CA LYS A 265 -7.84 20.64 -0.76
C LYS A 265 -7.85 19.13 -1.13
N ALA A 266 -6.73 18.44 -0.94
CA ALA A 266 -6.66 17.00 -1.15
C ALA A 266 -7.50 16.28 -0.08
N LEU A 267 -7.31 16.60 1.19
CA LEU A 267 -8.01 16.02 2.32
C LEU A 267 -9.53 16.20 2.20
N GLU A 268 -10.02 17.42 1.92
CA GLU A 268 -11.43 17.69 1.70
C GLU A 268 -12.06 16.82 0.59
N ARG A 269 -11.29 16.54 -0.49
CA ARG A 269 -11.77 15.65 -1.58
C ARG A 269 -11.87 14.20 -1.13
N PHE A 270 -10.96 13.74 -0.27
CA PHE A 270 -11.03 12.40 0.30
C PHE A 270 -12.21 12.29 1.26
N VAL A 271 -12.39 13.25 2.16
CA VAL A 271 -13.51 13.30 3.12
C VAL A 271 -14.88 13.26 2.42
N LYS A 272 -15.06 14.02 1.34
CA LYS A 272 -16.33 14.06 0.58
C LYS A 272 -16.72 12.74 -0.10
N ARG A 273 -15.86 11.76 -0.09
CA ARG A 273 -16.06 10.47 -0.81
C ARG A 273 -16.25 9.28 0.13
N GLN A 274 -16.24 9.52 1.42
CA GLN A 274 -16.46 8.48 2.43
C GLN A 274 -17.94 8.13 2.64
#